data_7caf014da10b3ee90acacfeba1aefdc3
#
_entry.id   7caf014da10b3ee90acacfeba1aefdc3
#
_cell.length_a   1.000
_cell.length_b   1.000
_cell.length_c   1.000
_cell.angle_alpha   90.00
_cell.angle_beta   90.00
_cell.angle_gamma   90.00
#
_symmetry.space_group_name_H-M   'P 1'
#
loop_
_entity.id
_entity.type
_entity.pdbx_description
1 polymer ?
#
loop_
_entity_poly.entity_id
_entity_poly.type
_entity_poly.pdbx_seq_one_letter_code
_entity_poly.pdbx_strand_id
1 'polypeptide(L)'
;MLGDAHFLVTCPIDLFSEVRVTLHHGGPGVEAPADCPKSAAALTATLAHLGRADLGARLSVRSAIPRSKGMGSSSADVAATIAAAGLALGTKLLPDLVARIAASVEPTDGIMFPGIALMDHREGRILEALGPPPPMEIIALDFGGTVDTVEFNSVDRRSVWRSIGTEVDRALELVKDGLRRGDPGTIGEGATISARASQRVSPKPRMPAVLEFAGAAGAVGVNVGHSGTIIGVLLDAGARQGEAVLQQARQAFPDAKAIHRFRLTGGGLQQLR
;
A
#
# COMPACT_ATOMS: atom_id res chain seq x y z
N MET A 1 12.72 -1.16 -12.41
CA MET A 1 13.04 0.28 -12.20
C MET A 1 12.76 1.00 -13.51
N LEU A 2 12.05 2.10 -13.47
CA LEU A 2 11.90 3.00 -14.61
C LEU A 2 13.06 4.01 -14.57
N GLY A 3 14.11 3.78 -15.36
CA GLY A 3 15.36 4.49 -15.17
C GLY A 3 15.94 4.20 -13.77
N ASP A 4 16.23 5.25 -12.99
CA ASP A 4 16.72 5.13 -11.61
C ASP A 4 15.60 5.11 -10.54
N ALA A 5 14.32 5.25 -10.93
CA ALA A 5 13.20 5.31 -10.01
C ALA A 5 12.86 3.93 -9.41
N HIS A 6 12.68 3.90 -8.09
CA HIS A 6 12.17 2.74 -7.37
C HIS A 6 10.64 2.82 -7.32
N PHE A 7 9.99 2.26 -8.32
CA PHE A 7 8.56 2.39 -8.45
C PHE A 7 7.76 1.24 -7.82
N LEU A 8 6.52 1.55 -7.48
CA LEU A 8 5.46 0.60 -7.20
C LEU A 8 4.15 1.07 -7.87
N VAL A 9 3.24 0.11 -8.09
CA VAL A 9 1.85 0.37 -8.44
C VAL A 9 1.01 0.15 -7.20
N THR A 10 0.19 1.13 -6.84
CA THR A 10 -0.66 1.04 -5.64
C THR A 10 -1.75 -0.01 -5.81
N CYS A 11 -2.13 -0.63 -4.70
CA CYS A 11 -3.24 -1.58 -4.64
C CYS A 11 -4.10 -1.27 -3.41
N PRO A 12 -4.81 -0.12 -3.37
CA PRO A 12 -5.60 0.29 -2.22
C PRO A 12 -6.79 -0.66 -2.01
N ILE A 13 -7.07 -0.96 -0.74
CA ILE A 13 -8.16 -1.85 -0.33
C ILE A 13 -9.14 -1.12 0.59
N ASP A 14 -10.32 -1.70 0.81
CA ASP A 14 -11.39 -1.17 1.67
C ASP A 14 -11.11 -1.33 3.18
N LEU A 15 -9.85 -1.12 3.58
CA LEU A 15 -9.41 -1.10 4.97
C LEU A 15 -8.69 0.22 5.26
N PHE A 16 -9.14 0.94 6.28
CA PHE A 16 -8.78 2.34 6.47
C PHE A 16 -8.08 2.60 7.79
N SER A 17 -7.28 3.66 7.81
CA SER A 17 -6.78 4.31 9.02
C SER A 17 -7.48 5.66 9.19
N GLU A 18 -8.01 5.91 10.38
CA GLU A 18 -8.64 7.17 10.78
C GLU A 18 -7.71 7.93 11.70
N VAL A 19 -7.51 9.21 11.40
CA VAL A 19 -6.63 10.08 12.18
C VAL A 19 -7.35 11.36 12.56
N ARG A 20 -7.17 11.77 13.82
CA ARG A 20 -7.60 13.07 14.32
C ARG A 20 -6.38 13.84 14.86
N VAL A 21 -6.27 15.09 14.45
CA VAL A 21 -5.29 16.05 14.97
C VAL A 21 -6.01 17.20 15.65
N THR A 22 -5.60 17.52 16.86
CA THR A 22 -6.08 18.69 17.62
C THR A 22 -4.88 19.57 17.91
N LEU A 23 -4.93 20.84 17.48
CA LEU A 23 -3.87 21.82 17.70
C LEU A 23 -4.14 22.60 19.00
N HIS A 24 -3.06 23.02 19.66
CA HIS A 24 -3.14 23.88 20.84
C HIS A 24 -1.96 24.86 20.92
N HIS A 25 -2.16 25.98 21.63
CA HIS A 25 -1.19 27.07 21.76
C HIS A 25 -0.27 26.95 22.99
N GLY A 26 -0.21 25.78 23.61
CA GLY A 26 0.59 25.52 24.82
C GLY A 26 2.11 25.35 24.61
N GLY A 27 2.64 25.78 23.46
CA GLY A 27 4.03 25.60 23.04
C GLY A 27 4.22 24.40 22.10
N PRO A 28 5.40 24.27 21.47
CA PRO A 28 5.69 23.18 20.54
C PRO A 28 5.71 21.82 21.23
N GLY A 29 5.26 20.79 20.52
CA GLY A 29 5.29 19.42 20.98
C GLY A 29 4.16 18.58 20.38
N VAL A 30 4.40 17.30 20.20
CA VAL A 30 3.43 16.35 19.68
C VAL A 30 3.14 15.27 20.72
N GLU A 31 1.89 15.24 21.19
CA GLU A 31 1.37 14.13 21.99
C GLU A 31 0.78 13.08 21.04
N ALA A 32 1.38 11.91 21.00
CA ALA A 32 0.98 10.81 20.12
C ALA A 32 0.97 9.46 20.86
N PRO A 33 0.20 8.46 20.37
CA PRO A 33 0.30 7.10 20.88
C PRO A 33 1.72 6.57 20.72
N ALA A 34 2.23 5.86 21.75
CA ALA A 34 3.60 5.34 21.79
C ALA A 34 3.93 4.38 20.62
N ASP A 35 2.92 3.73 20.07
CA ASP A 35 3.02 2.81 18.95
C ASP A 35 2.89 3.47 17.56
N CYS A 36 2.82 4.83 17.52
CA CYS A 36 2.70 5.62 16.29
C CYS A 36 3.84 6.65 16.10
N PRO A 37 5.14 6.28 16.28
CA PRO A 37 6.24 7.25 16.22
C PRO A 37 6.39 7.91 14.85
N LYS A 38 6.11 7.20 13.76
CA LYS A 38 6.18 7.73 12.39
C LYS A 38 5.10 8.77 12.13
N SER A 39 3.87 8.54 12.63
CA SER A 39 2.80 9.53 12.56
C SER A 39 3.13 10.79 13.39
N ALA A 40 3.76 10.64 14.56
CA ALA A 40 4.24 11.77 15.34
C ALA A 40 5.30 12.59 14.58
N ALA A 41 6.27 11.92 13.96
CA ALA A 41 7.27 12.56 13.11
C ALA A 41 6.64 13.27 11.90
N ALA A 42 5.66 12.64 11.25
CA ALA A 42 4.92 13.22 10.13
C ALA A 42 4.13 14.47 10.53
N LEU A 43 3.50 14.47 11.71
CA LEU A 43 2.80 15.64 12.25
C LEU A 43 3.79 16.79 12.50
N THR A 44 4.92 16.53 13.13
CA THR A 44 5.98 17.52 13.37
C THR A 44 6.49 18.10 12.04
N ALA A 45 6.80 17.25 11.06
CA ALA A 45 7.26 17.66 9.72
C ALA A 45 6.21 18.51 9.00
N THR A 46 4.92 18.15 9.13
CA THR A 46 3.83 18.91 8.50
C THR A 46 3.67 20.28 9.13
N LEU A 47 3.68 20.40 10.46
CA LEU A 47 3.62 21.69 11.14
C LEU A 47 4.79 22.59 10.78
N ALA A 48 6.00 22.04 10.71
CA ALA A 48 7.19 22.78 10.27
C ALA A 48 7.06 23.25 8.81
N HIS A 49 6.61 22.38 7.91
CA HIS A 49 6.41 22.71 6.48
C HIS A 49 5.39 23.85 6.29
N LEU A 50 4.35 23.87 7.14
CA LEU A 50 3.30 24.89 7.09
C LEU A 50 3.64 26.15 7.91
N GLY A 51 4.86 26.28 8.42
CA GLY A 51 5.32 27.43 9.21
C GLY A 51 4.67 27.53 10.58
N ARG A 52 4.21 26.43 11.14
CA ARG A 52 3.48 26.36 12.41
C ARG A 52 4.18 25.43 13.44
N ALA A 53 5.50 25.40 13.41
CA ALA A 53 6.30 24.68 14.42
C ALA A 53 6.16 25.23 15.85
N ASP A 54 5.53 26.40 16.00
CA ASP A 54 5.17 27.03 17.27
C ASP A 54 4.02 26.35 18.01
N LEU A 55 3.18 25.56 17.30
CA LEU A 55 2.03 24.92 17.87
C LEU A 55 2.34 23.56 18.49
N GLY A 56 1.63 23.27 19.57
CA GLY A 56 1.48 21.91 20.07
C GLY A 56 0.35 21.19 19.38
N ALA A 57 0.44 19.85 19.34
CA ALA A 57 -0.57 19.02 18.69
C ALA A 57 -0.80 17.71 19.44
N ARG A 58 -2.04 17.26 19.49
CA ARG A 58 -2.41 15.92 19.96
C ARG A 58 -2.89 15.10 18.79
N LEU A 59 -2.31 13.89 18.64
CA LEU A 59 -2.61 12.92 17.61
C LEU A 59 -3.39 11.74 18.18
N SER A 60 -4.45 11.34 17.50
CA SER A 60 -5.14 10.07 17.73
C SER A 60 -5.21 9.28 16.41
N VAL A 61 -4.78 8.03 16.46
CA VAL A 61 -4.80 7.11 15.31
C VAL A 61 -5.67 5.91 15.65
N ARG A 62 -6.59 5.58 14.76
CA ARG A 62 -7.42 4.38 14.83
C ARG A 62 -7.30 3.65 13.51
N SER A 63 -6.52 2.56 13.48
CA SER A 63 -6.26 1.78 12.28
C SER A 63 -6.66 0.33 12.48
N ALA A 64 -7.40 -0.23 11.51
CA ALA A 64 -7.71 -1.65 11.44
C ALA A 64 -6.71 -2.41 10.54
N ILE A 65 -5.73 -1.73 9.94
CA ILE A 65 -4.77 -2.32 9.00
C ILE A 65 -3.69 -3.09 9.78
N PRO A 66 -3.48 -4.39 9.52
CA PRO A 66 -2.44 -5.19 10.19
C PRO A 66 -1.05 -4.58 9.99
N ARG A 67 -0.33 -4.36 11.10
CA ARG A 67 1.00 -3.74 11.07
C ARG A 67 2.10 -4.73 10.64
N SER A 68 3.14 -4.23 9.96
CA SER A 68 4.34 -4.99 9.55
C SER A 68 4.05 -6.20 8.65
N LYS A 69 2.94 -6.18 7.89
CA LYS A 69 2.53 -7.23 6.97
C LYS A 69 2.72 -6.87 5.49
N GLY A 70 3.08 -5.62 5.18
CA GLY A 70 3.15 -5.11 3.81
C GLY A 70 1.79 -4.71 3.25
N MET A 71 0.87 -4.29 4.13
CA MET A 71 -0.47 -3.81 3.77
C MET A 71 -0.58 -2.28 3.83
N GLY A 72 0.54 -1.56 3.85
CA GLY A 72 0.56 -0.09 3.84
C GLY A 72 0.04 0.58 5.11
N SER A 73 0.02 -0.11 6.27
CA SER A 73 -0.52 0.46 7.52
C SER A 73 0.19 1.74 7.94
N SER A 74 1.53 1.73 7.88
CA SER A 74 2.33 2.92 8.23
C SER A 74 2.07 4.07 7.25
N SER A 75 2.07 3.79 5.94
CA SER A 75 1.77 4.80 4.92
C SER A 75 0.37 5.39 5.08
N ALA A 76 -0.63 4.59 5.45
CA ALA A 76 -1.99 5.05 5.71
C ALA A 76 -2.05 5.96 6.95
N ASP A 77 -1.42 5.56 8.08
CA ASP A 77 -1.36 6.33 9.31
C ASP A 77 -0.65 7.68 9.08
N VAL A 78 0.49 7.66 8.39
CA VAL A 78 1.32 8.84 8.09
C VAL A 78 0.57 9.80 7.15
N ALA A 79 0.03 9.30 6.04
CA ALA A 79 -0.67 10.15 5.06
C ALA A 79 -1.94 10.79 5.65
N ALA A 80 -2.71 10.02 6.43
CA ALA A 80 -3.89 10.55 7.13
C ALA A 80 -3.50 11.60 8.18
N THR A 81 -2.36 11.41 8.89
CA THR A 81 -1.85 12.39 9.86
C THR A 81 -1.49 13.72 9.19
N ILE A 82 -0.78 13.67 8.07
CA ILE A 82 -0.38 14.86 7.30
C ILE A 82 -1.62 15.62 6.83
N ALA A 83 -2.60 14.90 6.27
CA ALA A 83 -3.84 15.50 5.80
C ALA A 83 -4.67 16.11 6.95
N ALA A 84 -4.78 15.40 8.08
CA ALA A 84 -5.50 15.88 9.25
C ALA A 84 -4.84 17.13 9.86
N ALA A 85 -3.52 17.22 9.87
CA ALA A 85 -2.77 18.41 10.30
C ALA A 85 -3.06 19.62 9.41
N GLY A 86 -3.05 19.42 8.08
CA GLY A 86 -3.44 20.46 7.13
C GLY A 86 -4.88 20.96 7.39
N LEU A 87 -5.82 20.03 7.53
CA LEU A 87 -7.23 20.38 7.80
C LEU A 87 -7.41 21.12 9.14
N ALA A 88 -6.66 20.73 10.18
CA ALA A 88 -6.68 21.42 11.48
C ALA A 88 -6.17 22.87 11.37
N LEU A 89 -5.36 23.18 10.36
CA LEU A 89 -4.92 24.54 10.02
C LEU A 89 -5.79 25.21 8.95
N GLY A 90 -6.95 24.62 8.59
CA GLY A 90 -7.85 25.16 7.59
C GLY A 90 -7.39 24.98 6.13
N THR A 91 -6.39 24.13 5.89
CA THR A 91 -5.80 23.92 4.56
C THR A 91 -5.93 22.47 4.11
N LYS A 92 -6.54 22.24 2.95
CA LYS A 92 -6.53 20.93 2.29
C LYS A 92 -5.24 20.77 1.50
N LEU A 93 -4.38 19.88 1.95
CA LEU A 93 -3.10 19.60 1.29
C LEU A 93 -3.32 18.77 0.02
N LEU A 94 -2.56 19.09 -1.03
CA LEU A 94 -2.54 18.30 -2.28
C LEU A 94 -1.84 16.96 -2.06
N PRO A 95 -2.25 15.89 -2.76
CA PRO A 95 -1.66 14.56 -2.63
C PRO A 95 -0.13 14.54 -2.82
N ASP A 96 0.41 15.32 -3.77
CA ASP A 96 1.86 15.43 -4.01
C ASP A 96 2.62 15.97 -2.80
N LEU A 97 2.04 16.95 -2.10
CA LEU A 97 2.66 17.49 -0.89
C LEU A 97 2.61 16.48 0.25
N VAL A 98 1.46 15.79 0.40
CA VAL A 98 1.31 14.72 1.39
C VAL A 98 2.34 13.62 1.13
N ALA A 99 2.52 13.20 -0.14
CA ALA A 99 3.47 12.17 -0.51
C ALA A 99 4.92 12.57 -0.22
N ARG A 100 5.32 13.82 -0.53
CA ARG A 100 6.68 14.33 -0.24
C ARG A 100 6.97 14.40 1.26
N ILE A 101 6.02 14.89 2.05
CA ILE A 101 6.19 14.92 3.52
C ILE A 101 6.25 13.49 4.06
N ALA A 102 5.39 12.59 3.60
CA ALA A 102 5.42 11.19 4.00
C ALA A 102 6.77 10.52 3.67
N ALA A 103 7.28 10.71 2.46
CA ALA A 103 8.57 10.16 2.04
C ALA A 103 9.77 10.74 2.80
N SER A 104 9.66 11.95 3.36
CA SER A 104 10.69 12.50 4.26
C SER A 104 10.75 11.79 5.61
N VAL A 105 9.70 11.04 5.98
CA VAL A 105 9.63 10.25 7.21
C VAL A 105 10.05 8.80 6.96
N GLU A 106 9.51 8.21 5.90
CA GLU A 106 9.82 6.84 5.46
C GLU A 106 9.41 6.62 3.99
N PRO A 107 9.97 5.59 3.31
CA PRO A 107 9.44 5.14 2.02
C PRO A 107 7.94 4.84 2.13
N THR A 108 7.12 5.41 1.23
CA THR A 108 5.66 5.42 1.36
C THR A 108 4.95 4.78 0.18
N ASP A 109 3.82 4.12 0.45
CA ASP A 109 2.90 3.68 -0.59
C ASP A 109 2.03 4.86 -1.08
N GLY A 110 1.60 4.85 -2.33
CA GLY A 110 0.92 5.99 -2.97
C GLY A 110 -0.58 6.09 -2.67
N ILE A 111 -1.03 5.68 -1.50
CA ILE A 111 -2.46 5.63 -1.14
C ILE A 111 -3.13 7.01 -1.03
N MET A 112 -2.35 8.08 -0.90
CA MET A 112 -2.85 9.46 -0.89
C MET A 112 -3.32 9.95 -2.27
N PHE A 113 -2.86 9.33 -3.36
CA PHE A 113 -3.30 9.67 -4.71
C PHE A 113 -4.65 9.03 -5.03
N PRO A 114 -5.55 9.75 -5.71
CA PRO A 114 -6.83 9.17 -6.15
C PRO A 114 -6.62 8.13 -7.26
N GLY A 115 -7.38 7.04 -7.21
CA GLY A 115 -7.25 5.93 -8.16
C GLY A 115 -6.04 5.04 -7.85
N ILE A 116 -5.58 4.34 -8.90
CA ILE A 116 -4.34 3.58 -8.88
C ILE A 116 -3.21 4.50 -9.35
N ALA A 117 -2.09 4.50 -8.66
CA ALA A 117 -0.94 5.33 -8.98
C ALA A 117 0.31 4.47 -9.18
N LEU A 118 1.09 4.82 -10.20
CA LEU A 118 2.49 4.44 -10.36
C LEU A 118 3.32 5.53 -9.70
N MET A 119 4.15 5.21 -8.72
CA MET A 119 4.93 6.20 -8.01
C MET A 119 6.33 5.72 -7.63
N ASP A 120 7.24 6.66 -7.46
CA ASP A 120 8.51 6.43 -6.76
C ASP A 120 8.24 6.47 -5.25
N HIS A 121 8.31 5.32 -4.60
CA HIS A 121 7.97 5.17 -3.18
C HIS A 121 9.05 5.73 -2.24
N ARG A 122 10.27 5.96 -2.72
CA ARG A 122 11.36 6.54 -1.93
C ARG A 122 11.33 8.07 -1.92
N GLU A 123 11.01 8.66 -3.08
CA GLU A 123 10.94 10.11 -3.23
C GLU A 123 9.53 10.67 -2.95
N GLY A 124 8.51 9.82 -2.85
CA GLY A 124 7.13 10.25 -2.68
C GLY A 124 6.59 11.01 -3.89
N ARG A 125 7.04 10.63 -5.09
CA ARG A 125 6.69 11.30 -6.34
C ARG A 125 5.80 10.40 -7.20
N ILE A 126 4.64 10.93 -7.62
CA ILE A 126 3.82 10.26 -8.62
C ILE A 126 4.55 10.27 -9.97
N LEU A 127 4.60 9.12 -10.62
CA LEU A 127 5.14 8.95 -11.97
C LEU A 127 4.01 8.95 -13.00
N GLU A 128 2.89 8.29 -12.67
CA GLU A 128 1.71 8.22 -13.54
C GLU A 128 0.44 7.93 -12.74
N ALA A 129 -0.64 8.67 -13.01
CA ALA A 129 -1.98 8.33 -12.53
C ALA A 129 -2.62 7.32 -13.48
N LEU A 130 -2.91 6.12 -12.98
CA LEU A 130 -3.40 5.01 -13.79
C LEU A 130 -4.95 4.91 -13.82
N GLY A 131 -5.63 5.81 -13.10
CA GLY A 131 -7.09 5.87 -13.07
C GLY A 131 -7.76 4.93 -12.03
N PRO A 132 -9.08 4.85 -12.05
CA PRO A 132 -9.81 4.01 -11.10
C PRO A 132 -9.63 2.52 -11.45
N PRO A 133 -9.58 1.63 -10.44
CA PRO A 133 -9.55 0.20 -10.69
C PRO A 133 -10.93 -0.30 -11.14
N PRO A 134 -10.99 -1.39 -11.95
CA PRO A 134 -12.22 -2.13 -12.13
C PRO A 134 -12.64 -2.82 -10.83
N PRO A 135 -13.90 -3.29 -10.71
CA PRO A 135 -14.34 -4.04 -9.54
C PRO A 135 -13.56 -5.34 -9.37
N MET A 136 -12.70 -5.38 -8.36
CA MET A 136 -11.87 -6.55 -8.01
C MET A 136 -11.94 -6.83 -6.52
N GLU A 137 -11.73 -8.09 -6.15
CA GLU A 137 -11.57 -8.53 -4.77
C GLU A 137 -10.21 -9.19 -4.57
N ILE A 138 -9.74 -9.20 -3.33
CA ILE A 138 -8.44 -9.75 -2.96
C ILE A 138 -8.64 -10.69 -1.77
N ILE A 139 -8.26 -11.95 -1.91
CA ILE A 139 -8.11 -12.84 -0.76
C ILE A 139 -6.66 -12.75 -0.31
N ALA A 140 -6.44 -12.06 0.81
CA ALA A 140 -5.13 -11.81 1.39
C ALA A 140 -4.77 -12.91 2.39
N LEU A 141 -3.67 -13.63 2.13
CA LEU A 141 -3.17 -14.71 2.97
C LEU A 141 -1.95 -14.23 3.76
N ASP A 142 -2.04 -14.29 5.08
CA ASP A 142 -0.94 -14.03 6.02
C ASP A 142 -0.41 -15.35 6.59
N PHE A 143 0.78 -15.75 6.21
CA PHE A 143 1.45 -16.93 6.77
C PHE A 143 2.33 -16.60 7.98
N GLY A 144 2.25 -15.40 8.50
CA GLY A 144 3.06 -14.93 9.63
C GLY A 144 4.35 -14.24 9.18
N GLY A 145 5.20 -13.96 10.16
CA GLY A 145 6.39 -13.12 9.96
C GLY A 145 6.07 -11.62 9.98
N THR A 146 7.12 -10.83 10.00
CA THR A 146 7.10 -9.37 9.91
C THR A 146 8.25 -8.90 9.04
N VAL A 147 8.09 -7.77 8.38
CA VAL A 147 9.16 -7.11 7.62
C VAL A 147 9.27 -5.68 8.09
N ASP A 148 10.47 -5.26 8.46
CA ASP A 148 10.80 -3.86 8.63
C ASP A 148 11.06 -3.22 7.26
N THR A 149 10.23 -2.26 6.89
CA THR A 149 10.31 -1.59 5.58
C THR A 149 11.59 -0.79 5.41
N VAL A 150 12.12 -0.20 6.50
CA VAL A 150 13.36 0.60 6.46
C VAL A 150 14.54 -0.35 6.21
N GLU A 151 14.63 -1.44 6.98
CA GLU A 151 15.66 -2.47 6.81
C GLU A 151 15.58 -3.10 5.41
N PHE A 152 14.36 -3.44 4.96
CA PHE A 152 14.17 -3.97 3.61
C PHE A 152 14.72 -3.04 2.52
N ASN A 153 14.51 -1.73 2.64
CA ASN A 153 14.96 -0.74 1.66
C ASN A 153 16.43 -0.33 1.82
N SER A 154 17.10 -0.66 2.93
CA SER A 154 18.52 -0.35 3.17
C SER A 154 19.47 -1.29 2.41
N VAL A 155 19.02 -2.49 2.06
CA VAL A 155 19.85 -3.48 1.37
C VAL A 155 19.97 -3.14 -0.13
N ASP A 156 21.21 -3.09 -0.63
CA ASP A 156 21.47 -2.90 -2.06
C ASP A 156 21.11 -4.16 -2.86
N ARG A 157 20.05 -4.07 -3.64
CA ARG A 157 19.55 -5.13 -4.52
C ARG A 157 19.54 -4.72 -5.99
N ARG A 158 20.30 -3.70 -6.38
CA ARG A 158 20.31 -3.17 -7.76
C ARG A 158 20.60 -4.23 -8.82
N SER A 159 21.52 -5.16 -8.55
CA SER A 159 21.83 -6.26 -9.48
C SER A 159 20.63 -7.19 -9.69
N VAL A 160 19.92 -7.54 -8.61
CA VAL A 160 18.72 -8.37 -8.66
C VAL A 160 17.59 -7.62 -9.38
N TRP A 161 17.36 -6.35 -9.06
CA TRP A 161 16.35 -5.53 -9.74
C TRP A 161 16.59 -5.43 -11.25
N ARG A 162 17.85 -5.27 -11.68
CA ARG A 162 18.20 -5.28 -13.12
C ARG A 162 17.90 -6.63 -13.76
N SER A 163 18.16 -7.74 -13.07
CA SER A 163 17.94 -9.09 -13.60
C SER A 163 16.45 -9.42 -13.83
N ILE A 164 15.55 -8.71 -13.17
CA ILE A 164 14.10 -8.90 -13.32
C ILE A 164 13.42 -7.77 -14.12
N GLY A 165 14.20 -6.81 -14.63
CA GLY A 165 13.68 -5.60 -15.26
C GLY A 165 12.68 -5.88 -16.38
N THR A 166 13.03 -6.77 -17.32
CA THR A 166 12.17 -7.12 -18.45
C THR A 166 10.82 -7.69 -18.02
N GLU A 167 10.80 -8.57 -16.99
CA GLU A 167 9.55 -9.12 -16.47
C GLU A 167 8.71 -8.05 -15.77
N VAL A 168 9.37 -7.15 -15.03
CA VAL A 168 8.71 -6.04 -14.33
C VAL A 168 8.12 -5.04 -15.32
N ASP A 169 8.85 -4.70 -16.38
CA ASP A 169 8.35 -3.79 -17.44
C ASP A 169 7.14 -4.40 -18.16
N ARG A 170 7.22 -5.69 -18.52
CA ARG A 170 6.06 -6.40 -19.10
C ARG A 170 4.86 -6.42 -18.14
N ALA A 171 5.10 -6.69 -16.86
CA ALA A 171 4.05 -6.70 -15.84
C ALA A 171 3.37 -5.33 -15.74
N LEU A 172 4.16 -4.25 -15.74
CA LEU A 172 3.65 -2.88 -15.68
C LEU A 172 2.78 -2.54 -16.89
N GLU A 173 3.21 -2.88 -18.11
CA GLU A 173 2.44 -2.62 -19.32
C GLU A 173 1.10 -3.39 -19.34
N LEU A 174 1.08 -4.64 -18.87
CA LEU A 174 -0.17 -5.40 -18.71
C LEU A 174 -1.10 -4.75 -17.67
N VAL A 175 -0.57 -4.34 -16.51
CA VAL A 175 -1.40 -3.66 -15.49
C VAL A 175 -1.98 -2.35 -16.04
N LYS A 176 -1.19 -1.54 -16.75
CA LYS A 176 -1.64 -0.31 -17.38
C LYS A 176 -2.72 -0.57 -18.43
N ASP A 177 -2.50 -1.56 -19.28
CA ASP A 177 -3.47 -1.92 -20.32
C ASP A 177 -4.79 -2.44 -19.72
N GLY A 178 -4.69 -3.32 -18.72
CA GLY A 178 -5.85 -3.83 -18.01
C GLY A 178 -6.65 -2.74 -17.29
N LEU A 179 -5.97 -1.78 -16.64
CA LEU A 179 -6.63 -0.63 -16.01
C LEU A 179 -7.35 0.25 -17.05
N ARG A 180 -6.72 0.56 -18.19
CA ARG A 180 -7.35 1.33 -19.26
C ARG A 180 -8.59 0.66 -19.84
N ARG A 181 -8.59 -0.66 -19.97
CA ARG A 181 -9.70 -1.44 -20.53
C ARG A 181 -10.73 -1.87 -19.49
N GLY A 182 -10.45 -1.67 -18.19
CA GLY A 182 -11.26 -2.19 -17.11
C GLY A 182 -11.29 -3.73 -17.10
N ASP A 183 -10.17 -4.37 -17.44
CA ASP A 183 -10.04 -5.83 -17.59
C ASP A 183 -9.26 -6.44 -16.39
N PRO A 184 -9.97 -7.05 -15.41
CA PRO A 184 -9.35 -7.71 -14.28
C PRO A 184 -8.39 -8.84 -14.67
N GLY A 185 -8.65 -9.56 -15.77
CA GLY A 185 -7.81 -10.65 -16.25
C GLY A 185 -6.41 -10.18 -16.63
N THR A 186 -6.33 -9.12 -17.45
CA THR A 186 -5.05 -8.53 -17.87
C THR A 186 -4.29 -7.90 -16.67
N ILE A 187 -5.01 -7.26 -15.73
CA ILE A 187 -4.40 -6.75 -14.48
C ILE A 187 -3.80 -7.92 -13.67
N GLY A 188 -4.55 -9.01 -13.52
CA GLY A 188 -4.13 -10.18 -12.77
C GLY A 188 -2.94 -10.90 -13.40
N GLU A 189 -2.85 -10.98 -14.73
CA GLU A 189 -1.69 -11.51 -15.44
C GLU A 189 -0.44 -10.68 -15.12
N GLY A 190 -0.50 -9.35 -15.27
CA GLY A 190 0.60 -8.45 -14.96
C GLY A 190 1.03 -8.56 -13.49
N ALA A 191 0.06 -8.56 -12.55
CA ALA A 191 0.33 -8.73 -11.13
C ALA A 191 1.04 -10.07 -10.84
N THR A 192 0.63 -11.15 -11.50
CA THR A 192 1.24 -12.47 -11.33
C THR A 192 2.68 -12.53 -11.84
N ILE A 193 2.97 -11.90 -12.99
CA ILE A 193 4.34 -11.78 -13.50
C ILE A 193 5.22 -11.04 -12.49
N SER A 194 4.75 -9.90 -11.99
CA SER A 194 5.45 -9.11 -10.95
C SER A 194 5.66 -9.93 -9.67
N ALA A 195 4.63 -10.64 -9.20
CA ALA A 195 4.70 -11.47 -8.00
C ALA A 195 5.73 -12.60 -8.13
N ARG A 196 5.81 -13.24 -9.31
CA ARG A 196 6.83 -14.27 -9.62
C ARG A 196 8.24 -13.68 -9.68
N ALA A 197 8.42 -12.55 -10.35
CA ALA A 197 9.71 -11.86 -10.45
C ALA A 197 10.22 -11.44 -9.06
N SER A 198 9.34 -10.94 -8.20
CA SER A 198 9.67 -10.51 -6.84
C SER A 198 10.23 -11.62 -5.93
N GLN A 199 9.99 -12.90 -6.26
CA GLN A 199 10.53 -14.02 -5.49
C GLN A 199 12.07 -14.07 -5.51
N ARG A 200 12.72 -13.46 -6.51
CA ARG A 200 14.18 -13.30 -6.54
C ARG A 200 14.67 -12.22 -5.57
N VAL A 201 13.80 -11.32 -5.15
CA VAL A 201 14.12 -10.21 -4.23
C VAL A 201 13.70 -10.53 -2.80
N SER A 202 12.48 -11.06 -2.64
CA SER A 202 11.85 -11.37 -1.37
C SER A 202 11.05 -12.67 -1.49
N PRO A 203 11.71 -13.83 -1.36
CA PRO A 203 11.06 -15.13 -1.49
C PRO A 203 9.94 -15.31 -0.46
N LYS A 204 8.81 -15.83 -0.90
CA LYS A 204 7.70 -16.25 -0.05
C LYS A 204 7.50 -17.75 -0.20
N PRO A 205 7.81 -18.58 0.83
CA PRO A 205 7.80 -20.03 0.71
C PRO A 205 6.47 -20.63 0.23
N ARG A 206 5.34 -19.96 0.54
CA ARG A 206 4.00 -20.40 0.14
C ARG A 206 3.58 -19.98 -1.27
N MET A 207 4.39 -19.18 -1.99
CA MET A 207 4.04 -18.68 -3.32
C MET A 207 3.67 -19.78 -4.32
N PRO A 208 4.39 -20.90 -4.47
CA PRO A 208 4.00 -21.96 -5.41
C PRO A 208 2.61 -22.53 -5.12
N ALA A 209 2.32 -22.84 -3.87
CA ALA A 209 1.02 -23.37 -3.47
C ALA A 209 -0.12 -22.35 -3.67
N VAL A 210 0.13 -21.07 -3.41
CA VAL A 210 -0.87 -20.01 -3.64
C VAL A 210 -1.14 -19.82 -5.12
N LEU A 211 -0.13 -19.91 -5.98
CA LEU A 211 -0.30 -19.82 -7.45
C LEU A 211 -1.13 -21.01 -7.98
N GLU A 212 -0.88 -22.22 -7.50
CA GLU A 212 -1.66 -23.41 -7.84
C GLU A 212 -3.12 -23.26 -7.39
N PHE A 213 -3.32 -22.87 -6.13
CA PHE A 213 -4.64 -22.60 -5.58
C PHE A 213 -5.38 -21.52 -6.38
N ALA A 214 -4.74 -20.40 -6.71
CA ALA A 214 -5.35 -19.33 -7.48
C ALA A 214 -5.83 -19.81 -8.87
N GLY A 215 -5.03 -20.63 -9.55
CA GLY A 215 -5.41 -21.24 -10.81
C GLY A 215 -6.62 -22.16 -10.68
N ALA A 216 -6.62 -23.04 -9.67
CA ALA A 216 -7.73 -23.96 -9.41
C ALA A 216 -9.03 -23.24 -9.00
N ALA A 217 -8.91 -22.13 -8.28
CA ALA A 217 -10.05 -21.32 -7.83
C ALA A 217 -10.59 -20.36 -8.90
N GLY A 218 -10.03 -20.34 -10.12
CA GLY A 218 -10.45 -19.42 -11.19
C GLY A 218 -10.13 -17.95 -10.89
N ALA A 219 -9.09 -17.70 -10.11
CA ALA A 219 -8.62 -16.34 -9.84
C ALA A 219 -8.00 -15.72 -11.09
N VAL A 220 -8.08 -14.39 -11.21
CA VAL A 220 -7.49 -13.65 -12.33
C VAL A 220 -5.98 -13.46 -12.16
N GLY A 221 -5.45 -13.64 -10.95
CA GLY A 221 -4.01 -13.54 -10.70
C GLY A 221 -3.62 -13.51 -9.22
N VAL A 222 -2.34 -13.24 -8.98
CA VAL A 222 -1.74 -13.16 -7.64
C VAL A 222 -0.88 -11.91 -7.55
N ASN A 223 -0.96 -11.19 -6.43
CA ASN A 223 -0.04 -10.09 -6.12
C ASN A 223 0.68 -10.31 -4.79
N VAL A 224 1.67 -9.50 -4.51
CA VAL A 224 2.39 -9.48 -3.23
C VAL A 224 2.63 -8.05 -2.79
N GLY A 225 2.69 -7.83 -1.48
CA GLY A 225 3.20 -6.57 -0.93
C GLY A 225 4.67 -6.36 -1.31
N HIS A 226 5.08 -5.12 -1.56
CA HIS A 226 6.45 -4.76 -1.93
C HIS A 226 7.46 -5.20 -0.85
N SER A 227 7.19 -4.83 0.40
CA SER A 227 7.99 -5.18 1.57
C SER A 227 7.11 -5.86 2.62
N GLY A 228 6.67 -7.09 2.40
CA GLY A 228 5.75 -7.71 3.35
C GLY A 228 5.61 -9.20 3.17
N THR A 229 4.79 -9.79 4.02
CA THR A 229 4.59 -11.25 4.07
C THR A 229 3.31 -11.69 3.37
N ILE A 230 2.41 -10.76 3.06
CA ILE A 230 1.10 -11.06 2.46
C ILE A 230 1.24 -11.51 1.01
N ILE A 231 0.45 -12.52 0.65
CA ILE A 231 0.18 -12.92 -0.73
C ILE A 231 -1.31 -12.70 -0.99
N GLY A 232 -1.66 -11.97 -2.05
CA GLY A 232 -3.03 -11.70 -2.43
C GLY A 232 -3.44 -12.52 -3.66
N VAL A 233 -4.58 -13.20 -3.58
CA VAL A 233 -5.26 -13.83 -4.71
C VAL A 233 -6.29 -12.86 -5.27
N LEU A 234 -6.14 -12.46 -6.53
CA LEU A 234 -6.94 -11.45 -7.18
C LEU A 234 -8.14 -12.09 -7.88
N LEU A 235 -9.33 -11.54 -7.66
CA LEU A 235 -10.58 -12.02 -8.21
C LEU A 235 -11.29 -10.92 -8.99
N ASP A 236 -11.95 -11.27 -10.07
CA ASP A 236 -12.96 -10.42 -10.70
C ASP A 236 -14.20 -10.38 -9.79
N ALA A 237 -14.58 -9.22 -9.28
CA ALA A 237 -15.75 -9.07 -8.44
C ALA A 237 -17.07 -9.35 -9.21
N GLY A 238 -17.06 -9.21 -10.54
CA GLY A 238 -18.19 -9.55 -11.41
C GLY A 238 -18.54 -11.04 -11.38
N ALA A 239 -17.56 -11.92 -11.14
CA ALA A 239 -17.77 -13.36 -11.01
C ALA A 239 -18.47 -13.77 -9.70
N ARG A 240 -18.59 -12.85 -8.72
CA ARG A 240 -19.27 -13.05 -7.40
C ARG A 240 -18.83 -14.31 -6.63
N GLN A 241 -17.57 -14.72 -6.82
CA GLN A 241 -17.03 -15.95 -6.20
C GLN A 241 -16.22 -15.71 -4.92
N GLY A 242 -16.04 -14.44 -4.49
CA GLY A 242 -15.12 -14.07 -3.41
C GLY A 242 -15.35 -14.81 -2.10
N GLU A 243 -16.62 -15.04 -1.69
CA GLU A 243 -16.90 -15.80 -0.46
C GLU A 243 -16.56 -17.29 -0.61
N ALA A 244 -16.88 -17.90 -1.74
CA ALA A 244 -16.53 -19.29 -1.99
C ALA A 244 -15.02 -19.51 -2.00
N VAL A 245 -14.27 -18.64 -2.68
CA VAL A 245 -12.79 -18.68 -2.71
C VAL A 245 -12.19 -18.42 -1.34
N LEU A 246 -12.77 -17.52 -0.52
CA LEU A 246 -12.35 -17.34 0.89
C LEU A 246 -12.47 -18.63 1.70
N GLN A 247 -13.57 -19.36 1.58
CA GLN A 247 -13.77 -20.62 2.29
C GLN A 247 -12.83 -21.72 1.78
N GLN A 248 -12.62 -21.81 0.47
CA GLN A 248 -11.65 -22.72 -0.13
C GLN A 248 -10.22 -22.42 0.35
N ALA A 249 -9.84 -21.13 0.43
CA ALA A 249 -8.53 -20.71 0.93
C ALA A 249 -8.32 -21.12 2.39
N ARG A 250 -9.35 -21.00 3.24
CA ARG A 250 -9.29 -21.47 4.65
C ARG A 250 -9.08 -22.97 4.78
N GLN A 251 -9.63 -23.75 3.85
CA GLN A 251 -9.44 -25.20 3.81
C GLN A 251 -8.07 -25.57 3.26
N ALA A 252 -7.61 -24.88 2.20
CA ALA A 252 -6.34 -25.16 1.54
C ALA A 252 -5.12 -24.73 2.37
N PHE A 253 -5.27 -23.68 3.19
CA PHE A 253 -4.19 -23.10 3.97
C PHE A 253 -4.51 -23.01 5.47
N PRO A 254 -4.65 -24.17 6.17
CA PRO A 254 -4.96 -24.19 7.61
C PRO A 254 -3.81 -23.64 8.47
N ASP A 255 -2.61 -23.52 7.91
CA ASP A 255 -1.43 -22.93 8.55
C ASP A 255 -1.34 -21.41 8.38
N ALA A 256 -2.22 -20.77 7.60
CA ALA A 256 -2.28 -19.34 7.52
C ALA A 256 -2.70 -18.73 8.86
N LYS A 257 -2.00 -17.69 9.30
CA LYS A 257 -2.30 -16.98 10.56
C LYS A 257 -3.58 -16.16 10.45
N ALA A 258 -3.84 -15.61 9.24
CA ALA A 258 -5.07 -14.92 8.91
C ALA A 258 -5.35 -15.01 7.41
N ILE A 259 -6.62 -15.04 7.05
CA ILE A 259 -7.08 -14.95 5.67
C ILE A 259 -8.23 -13.94 5.64
N HIS A 260 -8.05 -12.90 4.85
CA HIS A 260 -9.00 -11.79 4.74
C HIS A 260 -9.51 -11.66 3.30
N ARG A 261 -10.71 -11.12 3.16
CA ARG A 261 -11.27 -10.71 1.87
C ARG A 261 -11.43 -9.20 1.89
N PHE A 262 -10.89 -8.54 0.87
CA PHE A 262 -10.97 -7.10 0.67
C PHE A 262 -11.47 -6.79 -0.74
N ARG A 263 -11.96 -5.56 -0.92
CA ARG A 263 -12.23 -5.00 -2.25
C ARG A 263 -11.09 -4.09 -2.63
N LEU A 264 -10.71 -4.13 -3.89
CA LEU A 264 -9.83 -3.12 -4.48
C LEU A 264 -10.61 -1.82 -4.57
N THR A 265 -10.02 -0.72 -4.10
CA THR A 265 -10.61 0.61 -4.12
C THR A 265 -9.72 1.59 -4.88
N GLY A 266 -10.23 2.78 -5.18
CA GLY A 266 -9.37 3.89 -5.54
C GLY A 266 -8.71 4.46 -4.28
N GLY A 267 -7.44 4.85 -4.38
CA GLY A 267 -6.76 5.58 -3.32
C GLY A 267 -7.38 6.97 -3.10
N GLY A 268 -6.71 7.77 -2.29
CA GLY A 268 -7.09 9.14 -1.97
C GLY A 268 -7.54 9.30 -0.52
N LEU A 269 -7.26 10.48 0.00
CA LEU A 269 -7.59 10.86 1.38
C LEU A 269 -9.04 11.36 1.45
N GLN A 270 -9.75 10.94 2.48
CA GLN A 270 -11.12 11.31 2.73
C GLN A 270 -11.24 12.07 4.07
N GLN A 271 -12.01 13.15 4.08
CA GLN A 271 -12.34 13.86 5.30
C GLN A 271 -13.63 13.27 5.88
N LEU A 272 -13.54 12.78 7.12
CA LEU A 272 -14.71 12.39 7.89
C LEU A 272 -15.38 13.64 8.45
N ARG A 273 -16.70 13.65 8.44
CA ARG A 273 -17.53 14.74 8.99
C ARG A 273 -17.79 14.54 10.47
#